data_68d78c41782d31f40a90dbfdc25790bb
#
_entry.id   68d78c41782d31f40a90dbfdc25790bb
#
_cell.length_a   1.000
_cell.length_b   1.000
_cell.length_c   1.000
_cell.angle_alpha   90.00
_cell.angle_beta   90.00
_cell.angle_gamma   90.00
#
_symmetry.space_group_name_H-M   'P 1'
#
loop_
_entity.id
_entity.type
_entity.pdbx_description
1 polymer ?
#
loop_
_entity_poly.entity_id
_entity_poly.type
_entity_poly.pdbx_seq_one_letter_code
_entity_poly.pdbx_strand_id
1 'polypeptide(L)'
;MWYREKMKSQYVNRIIRACKLDVSLYEEVEADKSATFQAAGVVVLSSLAAGVGAISLGASNFLMAPLLSLVSWYVWAYVIYFIGAKLFPEPTTKADHGELLRTIGFSSAPGLIRVFGFTPELMSITFIGAALWMLVAMIVAVRQALDYQSTWRAIGVVVIGFLAQAVFLVMILRLFGPSPS
;
A
#
# COMPACT_ATOMS: atom_id res chain seq x y z
N MET A 1 -28.46 12.62 -7.38
CA MET A 1 -27.75 12.05 -8.55
C MET A 1 -26.42 12.76 -8.79
N TRP A 2 -26.35 14.06 -8.94
CA TRP A 2 -25.16 14.89 -9.19
C TRP A 2 -24.03 14.73 -8.14
N TYR A 3 -24.32 14.69 -6.83
CA TYR A 3 -23.35 14.52 -5.75
C TYR A 3 -22.59 13.18 -5.85
N ARG A 4 -23.30 12.11 -6.18
CA ARG A 4 -22.73 10.75 -6.31
C ARG A 4 -21.79 10.64 -7.51
N GLU A 5 -22.14 11.29 -8.60
CA GLU A 5 -21.28 11.36 -9.80
C GLU A 5 -19.99 12.15 -9.54
N LYS A 6 -20.07 13.27 -8.82
CA LYS A 6 -18.92 14.07 -8.44
C LYS A 6 -17.95 13.28 -7.54
N MET A 7 -18.49 12.53 -6.56
CA MET A 7 -17.67 11.69 -5.68
C MET A 7 -16.95 10.57 -6.44
N LYS A 8 -17.63 9.89 -7.38
CA LYS A 8 -17.00 8.86 -8.22
C LYS A 8 -15.89 9.43 -9.08
N SER A 9 -16.12 10.59 -9.71
CA SER A 9 -15.12 11.27 -10.52
C SER A 9 -13.88 11.66 -9.70
N GLN A 10 -14.08 12.15 -8.47
CA GLN A 10 -12.98 12.47 -7.56
C GLN A 10 -12.17 11.23 -7.16
N TYR A 11 -12.84 10.12 -6.83
CA TYR A 11 -12.17 8.88 -6.44
C TYR A 11 -11.31 8.31 -7.57
N VAL A 12 -11.84 8.23 -8.79
CA VAL A 12 -11.09 7.78 -9.97
C VAL A 12 -9.92 8.69 -10.27
N ASN A 13 -10.11 10.00 -10.16
CA ASN A 13 -9.03 10.97 -10.34
C ASN A 13 -7.89 10.76 -9.31
N ARG A 14 -8.23 10.55 -8.02
CA ARG A 14 -7.25 10.24 -6.97
C ARG A 14 -6.44 8.97 -7.30
N ILE A 15 -7.09 7.91 -7.79
CA ILE A 15 -6.40 6.67 -8.21
C ILE A 15 -5.42 6.95 -9.35
N ILE A 16 -5.85 7.70 -10.37
CA ILE A 16 -4.98 8.05 -11.52
C ILE A 16 -3.78 8.89 -11.06
N ARG A 17 -3.99 9.87 -10.19
CA ARG A 17 -2.93 10.71 -9.63
C ARG A 17 -1.95 9.89 -8.77
N ALA A 18 -2.45 8.91 -8.00
CA ALA A 18 -1.60 7.99 -7.24
C ALA A 18 -0.70 7.16 -8.16
N CYS A 19 -1.26 6.63 -9.27
CA CYS A 19 -0.46 5.94 -10.29
C CYS A 19 0.59 6.86 -10.94
N LYS A 20 0.31 8.16 -11.07
CA LYS A 20 1.27 9.15 -11.59
C LYS A 20 2.29 9.64 -10.56
N LEU A 21 2.25 9.11 -9.32
CA LEU A 21 3.13 9.53 -8.22
C LEU A 21 2.99 11.03 -7.88
N ASP A 22 1.79 11.58 -8.04
CA ASP A 22 1.52 12.99 -7.79
C ASP A 22 1.61 13.29 -6.29
N VAL A 23 2.64 14.04 -5.91
CA VAL A 23 2.91 14.43 -4.51
C VAL A 23 1.73 15.17 -3.90
N SER A 24 1.10 16.08 -4.65
CA SER A 24 -0.02 16.87 -4.13
C SER A 24 -1.27 16.03 -3.84
N LEU A 25 -1.40 14.85 -4.45
CA LEU A 25 -2.43 13.89 -4.07
C LEU A 25 -2.21 13.39 -2.64
N TYR A 26 -0.98 13.01 -2.29
CA TYR A 26 -0.70 12.44 -0.97
C TYR A 26 -0.95 13.47 0.14
N GLU A 27 -0.60 14.73 -0.07
CA GLU A 27 -0.97 15.85 0.83
C GLU A 27 -2.49 16.03 0.94
N GLU A 28 -3.21 15.96 -0.20
CA GLU A 28 -4.68 16.05 -0.23
C GLU A 28 -5.34 14.94 0.58
N VAL A 29 -4.95 13.67 0.37
CA VAL A 29 -5.59 12.53 1.05
C VAL A 29 -5.15 12.39 2.50
N GLU A 30 -3.96 12.85 2.84
CA GLU A 30 -3.48 12.96 4.21
C GLU A 30 -4.39 13.86 5.05
N ALA A 31 -4.73 15.03 4.55
CA ALA A 31 -5.59 15.99 5.23
C ALA A 31 -7.07 15.56 5.25
N ASP A 32 -7.53 14.77 4.28
CA ASP A 32 -8.94 14.38 4.12
C ASP A 32 -9.26 13.09 4.89
N LYS A 33 -9.78 13.22 6.10
CA LYS A 33 -10.19 12.06 6.94
C LYS A 33 -11.22 11.16 6.24
N SER A 34 -12.04 11.69 5.33
CA SER A 34 -13.02 10.90 4.57
C SER A 34 -12.36 9.98 3.52
N ALA A 35 -11.11 10.26 3.15
CA ALA A 35 -10.34 9.46 2.20
C ALA A 35 -9.92 8.08 2.75
N THR A 36 -10.08 7.79 4.05
CA THR A 36 -9.74 6.48 4.64
C THR A 36 -10.52 5.34 3.99
N PHE A 37 -11.82 5.50 3.76
CA PHE A 37 -12.61 4.48 3.06
C PHE A 37 -12.25 4.35 1.59
N GLN A 38 -11.84 5.45 0.95
CA GLN A 38 -11.35 5.42 -0.43
C GLN A 38 -10.02 4.68 -0.51
N ALA A 39 -9.10 4.92 0.43
CA ALA A 39 -7.83 4.21 0.55
C ALA A 39 -8.03 2.70 0.74
N ALA A 40 -8.93 2.29 1.65
CA ALA A 40 -9.33 0.88 1.80
C ALA A 40 -9.88 0.29 0.50
N GLY A 41 -10.70 1.05 -0.22
CA GLY A 41 -11.22 0.67 -1.55
C GLY A 41 -10.10 0.43 -2.57
N VAL A 42 -9.07 1.28 -2.59
CA VAL A 42 -7.89 1.08 -3.48
C VAL A 42 -7.14 -0.21 -3.13
N VAL A 43 -6.93 -0.48 -1.84
CA VAL A 43 -6.28 -1.71 -1.37
C VAL A 43 -7.08 -2.94 -1.81
N VAL A 44 -8.39 -2.94 -1.63
CA VAL A 44 -9.28 -4.02 -2.08
C VAL A 44 -9.22 -4.20 -3.59
N LEU A 45 -9.36 -3.13 -4.37
CA LEU A 45 -9.29 -3.20 -5.83
C LEU A 45 -7.94 -3.74 -6.32
N SER A 46 -6.84 -3.30 -5.70
CA SER A 46 -5.49 -3.78 -6.01
C SER A 46 -5.32 -5.27 -5.68
N SER A 47 -5.91 -5.76 -4.58
CA SER A 47 -5.86 -7.18 -4.23
C SER A 47 -6.74 -8.03 -5.15
N LEU A 48 -7.92 -7.54 -5.55
CA LEU A 48 -8.77 -8.20 -6.54
C LEU A 48 -8.08 -8.27 -7.90
N ALA A 49 -7.43 -7.20 -8.34
CA ALA A 49 -6.64 -7.18 -9.56
C ALA A 49 -5.52 -8.24 -9.55
N ALA A 50 -4.85 -8.41 -8.39
CA ALA A 50 -3.85 -9.47 -8.22
C ALA A 50 -4.47 -10.87 -8.29
N GLY A 51 -5.65 -11.08 -7.69
CA GLY A 51 -6.37 -12.35 -7.76
C GLY A 51 -6.79 -12.71 -9.20
N VAL A 52 -7.31 -11.74 -9.96
CA VAL A 52 -7.65 -11.93 -11.37
C VAL A 52 -6.39 -12.24 -12.19
N GLY A 53 -5.31 -11.50 -11.98
CA GLY A 53 -4.04 -11.71 -12.68
C GLY A 53 -3.38 -13.05 -12.37
N ALA A 54 -3.67 -13.66 -11.21
CA ALA A 54 -3.15 -14.97 -10.81
C ALA A 54 -4.12 -16.13 -11.06
N ILE A 55 -5.20 -15.92 -11.81
CA ILE A 55 -6.25 -16.94 -12.01
C ILE A 55 -5.71 -18.22 -12.67
N SER A 56 -4.69 -18.09 -13.54
CA SER A 56 -4.00 -19.20 -14.17
C SER A 56 -3.27 -20.13 -13.18
N LEU A 57 -2.99 -19.66 -11.97
CA LEU A 57 -2.37 -20.45 -10.89
C LEU A 57 -3.39 -21.19 -10.01
N GLY A 58 -4.68 -21.19 -10.37
CA GLY A 58 -5.73 -21.84 -9.61
C GLY A 58 -6.04 -21.13 -8.26
N ALA A 59 -6.06 -19.81 -8.27
CA ALA A 59 -6.35 -19.00 -7.08
C ALA A 59 -7.76 -19.29 -6.52
N SER A 60 -7.88 -20.31 -5.65
CA SER A 60 -9.14 -20.75 -5.05
C SER A 60 -9.65 -19.82 -3.93
N ASN A 61 -8.79 -18.95 -3.38
CA ASN A 61 -9.08 -18.11 -2.21
C ASN A 61 -9.31 -16.64 -2.57
N PHE A 62 -9.97 -16.37 -3.69
CA PHE A 62 -10.21 -15.03 -4.22
C PHE A 62 -10.87 -14.06 -3.22
N LEU A 63 -11.76 -14.56 -2.35
CA LEU A 63 -12.46 -13.75 -1.36
C LEU A 63 -11.64 -13.44 -0.10
N MET A 64 -10.69 -14.29 0.24
CA MET A 64 -9.84 -14.08 1.44
C MET A 64 -8.73 -13.06 1.19
N ALA A 65 -8.25 -12.94 -0.04
CA ALA A 65 -7.16 -12.02 -0.38
C ALA A 65 -7.46 -10.55 -0.05
N PRO A 66 -8.64 -9.98 -0.34
CA PRO A 66 -8.98 -8.62 0.06
C PRO A 66 -9.02 -8.40 1.57
N LEU A 67 -9.52 -9.38 2.34
CA LEU A 67 -9.55 -9.28 3.81
C LEU A 67 -8.13 -9.26 4.38
N LEU A 68 -7.29 -10.19 3.94
CA LEU A 68 -5.88 -10.24 4.35
C LEU A 68 -5.13 -8.98 3.94
N SER A 69 -5.40 -8.42 2.75
CA SER A 69 -4.76 -7.19 2.29
C SER A 69 -5.15 -5.99 3.15
N LEU A 70 -6.41 -5.89 3.60
CA LEU A 70 -6.84 -4.83 4.50
C LEU A 70 -6.16 -4.93 5.87
N VAL A 71 -6.07 -6.13 6.44
CA VAL A 71 -5.37 -6.35 7.71
C VAL A 71 -3.88 -6.01 7.55
N SER A 72 -3.25 -6.51 6.49
CA SER A 72 -1.83 -6.24 6.21
C SER A 72 -1.56 -4.75 6.01
N TRP A 73 -2.43 -4.05 5.26
CA TRP A 73 -2.35 -2.60 5.06
C TRP A 73 -2.43 -1.83 6.39
N TYR A 74 -3.39 -2.19 7.25
CA TYR A 74 -3.56 -1.55 8.55
C TYR A 74 -2.32 -1.73 9.44
N VAL A 75 -1.84 -2.98 9.54
CA VAL A 75 -0.64 -3.32 10.32
C VAL A 75 0.60 -2.63 9.74
N TRP A 76 0.74 -2.65 8.41
CA TRP A 76 1.87 -2.02 7.73
C TRP A 76 1.92 -0.50 7.97
N ALA A 77 0.79 0.18 7.83
CA ALA A 77 0.71 1.62 8.12
C ALA A 77 1.09 1.93 9.58
N TYR A 78 0.71 1.06 10.53
CA TYR A 78 1.10 1.21 11.93
C TYR A 78 2.61 1.00 12.15
N VAL A 79 3.20 -0.01 11.50
CA VAL A 79 4.66 -0.26 11.56
C VAL A 79 5.43 0.93 11.01
N ILE A 80 5.05 1.47 9.85
CA ILE A 80 5.69 2.65 9.25
C ILE A 80 5.51 3.88 10.14
N TYR A 81 4.31 4.09 10.70
CA TYR A 81 4.07 5.16 11.67
C TYR A 81 4.99 5.05 12.88
N PHE A 82 5.07 3.86 13.46
CA PHE A 82 5.91 3.64 14.65
C PHE A 82 7.39 3.89 14.35
N ILE A 83 7.90 3.36 13.25
CA ILE A 83 9.29 3.54 12.85
C ILE A 83 9.55 5.01 12.49
N GLY A 84 8.74 5.61 11.62
CA GLY A 84 8.98 6.94 11.08
C GLY A 84 8.70 8.06 12.07
N ALA A 85 7.53 8.03 12.74
CA ALA A 85 7.09 9.12 13.62
C ALA A 85 7.56 8.97 15.06
N LYS A 86 7.93 7.75 15.53
CA LYS A 86 8.34 7.53 16.92
C LYS A 86 9.82 7.21 17.09
N LEU A 87 10.41 6.40 16.19
CA LEU A 87 11.82 6.02 16.30
C LEU A 87 12.75 6.98 15.54
N PHE A 88 12.34 7.44 14.36
CA PHE A 88 13.18 8.29 13.50
C PHE A 88 12.48 9.57 13.03
N PRO A 89 11.82 10.35 13.91
CA PRO A 89 11.16 11.59 13.51
C PRO A 89 12.18 12.64 13.00
N GLU A 90 11.72 13.51 12.08
CA GLU A 90 12.37 14.79 11.80
C GLU A 90 11.73 15.89 12.68
N PRO A 91 12.36 17.05 12.84
CA PRO A 91 11.76 18.17 13.60
C PRO A 91 10.41 18.63 13.02
N THR A 92 10.19 18.39 11.73
CA THR A 92 8.97 18.73 11.00
C THR A 92 7.88 17.67 11.10
N THR A 93 8.21 16.43 11.52
CA THR A 93 7.27 15.31 11.55
C THR A 93 6.11 15.53 12.51
N LYS A 94 4.89 15.61 11.98
CA LYS A 94 3.62 15.74 12.71
C LYS A 94 2.60 14.71 12.23
N ALA A 95 3.01 13.48 12.07
CA ALA A 95 2.19 12.41 11.50
C ALA A 95 1.29 11.73 12.54
N ASP A 96 0.10 11.34 12.12
CA ASP A 96 -0.74 10.37 12.82
C ASP A 96 -0.88 9.05 12.02
N HIS A 97 -1.37 8.00 12.68
CA HIS A 97 -1.55 6.71 12.03
C HIS A 97 -2.60 6.76 10.90
N GLY A 98 -3.62 7.61 11.02
CA GLY A 98 -4.66 7.75 10.00
C GLY A 98 -4.13 8.38 8.70
N GLU A 99 -3.19 9.31 8.81
CA GLU A 99 -2.50 9.92 7.67
C GLU A 99 -1.74 8.87 6.89
N LEU A 100 -0.95 8.05 7.57
CA LEU A 100 -0.23 6.94 6.95
C LEU A 100 -1.16 5.87 6.37
N LEU A 101 -2.29 5.56 7.03
CA LEU A 101 -3.31 4.68 6.44
C LEU A 101 -3.78 5.21 5.08
N ARG A 102 -4.14 6.48 4.99
CA ARG A 102 -4.66 7.07 3.76
C ARG A 102 -3.62 7.09 2.65
N THR A 103 -2.45 7.61 2.92
CA THR A 103 -1.38 7.74 1.93
C THR A 103 -0.84 6.39 1.45
N ILE A 104 -0.56 5.45 2.36
CA ILE A 104 -0.12 4.08 2.00
C ILE A 104 -1.23 3.31 1.27
N GLY A 105 -2.50 3.51 1.62
CA GLY A 105 -3.61 2.89 0.90
C GLY A 105 -3.65 3.32 -0.57
N PHE A 106 -3.53 4.61 -0.86
CA PHE A 106 -3.45 5.11 -2.23
C PHE A 106 -2.18 4.69 -2.96
N SER A 107 -1.06 4.47 -2.28
CA SER A 107 0.16 3.95 -2.90
C SER A 107 0.01 2.52 -3.47
N SER A 108 -1.09 1.83 -3.13
CA SER A 108 -1.44 0.53 -3.71
C SER A 108 -2.08 0.63 -5.11
N ALA A 109 -2.43 1.84 -5.58
CA ALA A 109 -3.11 2.05 -6.86
C ALA A 109 -2.36 1.46 -8.09
N PRO A 110 -1.03 1.57 -8.22
CA PRO A 110 -0.31 0.94 -9.33
C PRO A 110 -0.49 -0.59 -9.38
N GLY A 111 -0.84 -1.22 -8.26
CA GLY A 111 -1.14 -2.64 -8.19
C GLY A 111 -2.33 -3.10 -9.05
N LEU A 112 -3.18 -2.18 -9.51
CA LEU A 112 -4.29 -2.46 -10.44
C LEU A 112 -3.80 -3.05 -11.76
N ILE A 113 -2.58 -2.74 -12.21
CA ILE A 113 -2.02 -3.28 -13.46
C ILE A 113 -1.90 -4.81 -13.44
N ARG A 114 -1.88 -5.43 -12.25
CA ARG A 114 -1.83 -6.89 -12.09
C ARG A 114 -3.04 -7.62 -12.69
N VAL A 115 -4.14 -6.91 -12.94
CA VAL A 115 -5.31 -7.47 -13.64
C VAL A 115 -4.95 -8.03 -15.02
N PHE A 116 -3.90 -7.51 -15.65
CA PHE A 116 -3.43 -7.97 -16.97
C PHE A 116 -2.52 -9.21 -16.90
N GLY A 117 -2.26 -9.75 -15.72
CA GLY A 117 -1.41 -10.93 -15.52
C GLY A 117 -2.09 -12.29 -15.78
N PHE A 118 -3.20 -12.31 -16.52
CA PHE A 118 -4.03 -13.51 -16.73
C PHE A 118 -3.36 -14.60 -17.59
N THR A 119 -2.22 -14.34 -18.22
CA THR A 119 -1.39 -15.37 -18.86
C THR A 119 -0.05 -15.48 -18.11
N PRO A 120 0.61 -16.68 -18.14
CA PRO A 120 1.88 -16.89 -17.43
C PRO A 120 2.98 -15.89 -17.84
N GLU A 121 3.04 -15.52 -19.12
CA GLU A 121 4.05 -14.59 -19.67
C GLU A 121 3.83 -13.17 -19.15
N LEU A 122 2.58 -12.70 -19.15
CA LEU A 122 2.22 -11.36 -18.68
C LEU A 122 2.26 -11.25 -17.17
N MET A 123 2.00 -12.35 -16.46
CA MET A 123 1.96 -12.37 -15.00
C MET A 123 3.27 -11.89 -14.40
N SER A 124 4.41 -12.45 -14.79
CA SER A 124 5.71 -12.06 -14.24
C SER A 124 5.99 -10.58 -14.48
N ILE A 125 5.73 -10.09 -15.67
CA ILE A 125 5.99 -8.68 -16.04
C ILE A 125 5.08 -7.74 -15.26
N THR A 126 3.77 -8.03 -15.20
CA THR A 126 2.80 -7.16 -14.53
C THR A 126 2.97 -7.16 -13.02
N PHE A 127 3.30 -8.31 -12.41
CA PHE A 127 3.49 -8.39 -10.97
C PHE A 127 4.79 -7.73 -10.50
N ILE A 128 5.90 -7.94 -11.22
CA ILE A 128 7.18 -7.27 -10.92
C ILE A 128 7.05 -5.77 -11.16
N GLY A 129 6.48 -5.37 -12.31
CA GLY A 129 6.25 -3.96 -12.62
C GLY A 129 5.37 -3.27 -11.58
N ALA A 130 4.27 -3.91 -11.18
CA ALA A 130 3.41 -3.41 -10.11
C ALA A 130 4.14 -3.29 -8.78
N ALA A 131 4.95 -4.29 -8.39
CA ALA A 131 5.68 -4.28 -7.13
C ALA A 131 6.68 -3.11 -7.06
N LEU A 132 7.46 -2.91 -8.11
CA LEU A 132 8.40 -1.78 -8.20
C LEU A 132 7.67 -0.44 -8.18
N TRP A 133 6.57 -0.32 -8.92
CA TRP A 133 5.79 0.92 -8.98
C TRP A 133 5.13 1.23 -7.64
N MET A 134 4.53 0.24 -7.00
CA MET A 134 3.96 0.38 -5.65
C MET A 134 5.02 0.75 -4.61
N LEU A 135 6.25 0.20 -4.72
CA LEU A 135 7.35 0.56 -3.83
C LEU A 135 7.72 2.03 -3.96
N VAL A 136 7.84 2.53 -5.20
CA VAL A 136 8.12 3.95 -5.44
C VAL A 136 6.98 4.83 -4.93
N ALA A 137 5.72 4.45 -5.21
CA ALA A 137 4.54 5.15 -4.71
C ALA A 137 4.49 5.17 -3.17
N MET A 138 4.86 4.07 -2.50
CA MET A 138 4.94 3.97 -1.05
C MET A 138 6.01 4.92 -0.47
N ILE A 139 7.19 4.99 -1.10
CA ILE A 139 8.25 5.91 -0.65
C ILE A 139 7.77 7.36 -0.73
N VAL A 140 7.09 7.74 -1.83
CA VAL A 140 6.49 9.08 -1.97
C VAL A 140 5.43 9.31 -0.90
N ALA A 141 4.51 8.35 -0.70
CA ALA A 141 3.45 8.41 0.29
C ALA A 141 3.99 8.57 1.73
N VAL A 142 5.00 7.77 2.11
CA VAL A 142 5.62 7.80 3.43
C VAL A 142 6.37 9.11 3.65
N ARG A 143 7.06 9.63 2.62
CA ARG A 143 7.75 10.91 2.70
C ARG A 143 6.78 12.05 3.02
N GLN A 144 5.63 12.08 2.34
CA GLN A 144 4.61 13.12 2.58
C GLN A 144 3.98 12.95 3.95
N ALA A 145 3.44 11.78 4.27
CA ALA A 145 2.76 11.51 5.53
C ALA A 145 3.64 11.67 6.79
N LEU A 146 4.95 11.69 6.66
CA LEU A 146 5.89 11.95 7.76
C LEU A 146 6.49 13.35 7.72
N ASP A 147 6.09 14.21 6.78
CA ASP A 147 6.67 15.55 6.56
C ASP A 147 8.20 15.52 6.37
N TYR A 148 8.73 14.44 5.76
CA TYR A 148 10.16 14.28 5.62
C TYR A 148 10.75 15.17 4.53
N GLN A 149 11.79 15.91 4.89
CA GLN A 149 12.57 16.72 3.95
C GLN A 149 13.37 15.84 2.97
N SER A 150 13.84 14.68 3.43
CA SER A 150 14.72 13.79 2.68
C SER A 150 14.00 12.51 2.22
N THR A 151 14.01 12.25 0.91
CA THR A 151 13.54 10.97 0.34
C THR A 151 14.36 9.78 0.85
N TRP A 152 15.65 9.95 1.12
CA TRP A 152 16.50 8.89 1.67
C TRP A 152 16.04 8.41 3.05
N ARG A 153 15.49 9.31 3.86
CA ARG A 153 14.90 8.93 5.15
C ARG A 153 13.62 8.12 4.97
N ALA A 154 12.76 8.50 4.04
CA ALA A 154 11.57 7.71 3.73
C ALA A 154 11.95 6.30 3.23
N ILE A 155 12.95 6.20 2.36
CA ILE A 155 13.51 4.91 1.92
C ILE A 155 14.01 4.11 3.13
N GLY A 156 14.78 4.72 4.02
CA GLY A 156 15.29 4.07 5.23
C GLY A 156 14.17 3.51 6.11
N VAL A 157 13.12 4.29 6.36
CA VAL A 157 11.95 3.86 7.14
C VAL A 157 11.23 2.69 6.48
N VAL A 158 11.02 2.74 5.16
CA VAL A 158 10.39 1.65 4.40
C VAL A 158 11.24 0.38 4.45
N VAL A 159 12.56 0.49 4.27
CA VAL A 159 13.49 -0.66 4.34
C VAL A 159 13.51 -1.26 5.74
N ILE A 160 13.58 -0.44 6.79
CA ILE A 160 13.53 -0.92 8.19
C ILE A 160 12.19 -1.61 8.46
N GLY A 161 11.08 -1.07 7.93
CA GLY A 161 9.76 -1.71 8.01
C GLY A 161 9.74 -3.10 7.39
N PHE A 162 10.28 -3.27 6.18
CA PHE A 162 10.39 -4.58 5.53
C PHE A 162 11.28 -5.55 6.30
N LEU A 163 12.40 -5.08 6.85
CA LEU A 163 13.26 -5.91 7.70
C LEU A 163 12.54 -6.34 8.98
N ALA A 164 11.85 -5.44 9.65
CA ALA A 164 11.05 -5.75 10.83
C ALA A 164 9.95 -6.79 10.52
N GLN A 165 9.27 -6.64 9.39
CA GLN A 165 8.25 -7.60 8.94
C GLN A 165 8.87 -8.97 8.61
N ALA A 166 10.02 -9.01 7.95
CA ALA A 166 10.73 -10.25 7.65
C ALA A 166 11.15 -11.00 8.93
N VAL A 167 11.71 -10.29 9.91
CA VAL A 167 12.08 -10.84 11.22
C VAL A 167 10.83 -11.40 11.93
N PHE A 168 9.73 -10.63 11.94
CA PHE A 168 8.47 -11.06 12.55
C PHE A 168 7.92 -12.34 11.89
N LEU A 169 7.95 -12.41 10.57
CA LEU A 169 7.52 -13.60 9.81
C LEU A 169 8.38 -14.83 10.16
N VAL A 170 9.71 -14.67 10.17
CA VAL A 170 10.63 -15.75 10.53
C VAL A 170 10.36 -16.23 11.96
N MET A 171 10.10 -15.31 12.89
CA MET A 171 9.79 -15.66 14.27
C MET A 171 8.47 -16.46 14.38
N ILE A 172 7.43 -16.06 13.66
CA ILE A 172 6.16 -16.82 13.63
C ILE A 172 6.37 -18.22 13.03
N LEU A 173 7.11 -18.32 11.91
CA LEU A 173 7.41 -19.61 11.29
C LEU A 173 8.23 -20.53 12.20
N ARG A 174 9.11 -19.98 13.03
CA ARG A 174 9.86 -20.76 14.03
C ARG A 174 9.01 -21.24 15.20
N LEU A 175 8.00 -20.44 15.60
CA LEU A 175 7.15 -20.77 16.75
C LEU A 175 5.99 -21.72 16.37
N PHE A 176 5.44 -21.58 15.17
CA PHE A 176 4.21 -22.25 14.73
C PHE A 176 4.37 -23.07 13.45
N GLY A 177 5.55 -22.99 12.80
CA GLY A 177 5.81 -23.77 11.59
C GLY A 177 6.06 -25.26 11.89
N PRO A 178 5.93 -26.13 10.87
CA PRO A 178 6.26 -27.54 11.01
C PRO A 178 7.73 -27.69 11.46
N SER A 179 7.95 -28.52 12.49
CA SER A 179 9.31 -28.86 12.95
C SER A 179 10.10 -29.49 11.77
N PRO A 180 11.35 -29.04 11.51
CA PRO A 180 12.18 -29.71 10.52
C PRO A 180 12.36 -31.21 10.95
N SER A 181 11.86 -32.08 10.08
CA SER A 181 12.02 -33.53 10.20
C SER A 181 13.44 -33.94 9.88
#